data_fe9cdcd090863f8a4c1308224173a915
#
_entry.id   fe9cdcd090863f8a4c1308224173a915
#
_cell.length_a   1.000
_cell.length_b   1.000
_cell.length_c   1.000
_cell.angle_alpha   90.00
_cell.angle_beta   90.00
_cell.angle_gamma   90.00
#
_symmetry.space_group_name_H-M   'P 1'
#
loop_
_entity.id
_entity.type
_entity.pdbx_description
1 polymer ?
#
loop_
_entity_poly.entity_id
_entity_poly.type
_entity_poly.pdbx_seq_one_letter_code
_entity_poly.pdbx_strand_id
1 'polypeptide(L)'
;MMKTHISKARVFVKARFKSDGSVLRETVQAVGLGFETRCELESTEAVEKVAAVARNAENGCFVLQSILNPVPVERKFTLNGAEFDPEKLRAPKR
;
A
#
# COMPACT_ATOMS: atom_id res chain seq x y z
N MET A 1 24.27 -1.14 11.28
CA MET A 1 23.56 0.13 11.06
C MET A 1 24.44 1.09 10.26
N MET A 2 23.90 1.68 9.23
CA MET A 2 24.66 2.61 8.38
C MET A 2 24.84 3.95 9.08
N LYS A 3 26.08 4.42 9.12
CA LYS A 3 26.40 5.71 9.75
C LYS A 3 26.45 6.81 8.69
N THR A 4 25.32 7.06 8.06
CA THR A 4 25.21 8.07 7.02
C THR A 4 24.30 9.19 7.52
N HIS A 5 24.79 10.41 7.47
CA HIS A 5 24.04 11.56 7.93
C HIS A 5 23.17 12.12 6.79
N ILE A 6 21.88 12.16 7.01
CA ILE A 6 20.93 12.78 6.09
C ILE A 6 20.39 14.03 6.79
N SER A 7 20.69 15.20 6.24
CA SER A 7 20.28 16.47 6.85
C SER A 7 18.81 16.77 6.61
N LYS A 8 18.23 16.25 5.52
CA LYS A 8 16.82 16.49 5.18
C LYS A 8 16.30 15.36 4.31
N ALA A 9 15.07 14.93 4.59
CA ALA A 9 14.40 13.91 3.79
C ALA A 9 12.94 14.28 3.63
N ARG A 10 12.43 14.16 2.39
CA ARG A 10 11.01 14.35 2.09
C ARG A 10 10.56 13.20 1.21
N VAL A 11 9.40 12.64 1.54
CA VAL A 11 8.80 11.58 0.76
C VAL A 11 7.42 12.01 0.30
N PHE A 12 7.17 11.89 -0.99
CA PHE A 12 5.87 12.19 -1.58
C PHE A 12 5.30 10.90 -2.14
N VAL A 13 4.05 10.63 -1.84
CA VAL A 13 3.36 9.45 -2.35
C VAL A 13 2.13 9.90 -3.10
N LYS A 14 1.97 9.40 -4.32
CA LYS A 14 0.81 9.65 -5.15
C LYS A 14 0.17 8.31 -5.47
N ALA A 15 -1.09 8.16 -5.11
CA ALA A 15 -1.85 6.95 -5.38
C ALA A 15 -3.06 7.28 -6.24
N ARG A 16 -3.29 6.45 -7.26
CA ARG A 16 -4.42 6.65 -8.16
C ARG A 16 -5.31 5.42 -8.12
N PHE A 17 -6.59 5.67 -8.02
CA PHE A 17 -7.60 4.62 -7.99
C PHE A 17 -8.78 5.05 -8.83
N LYS A 18 -9.56 4.07 -9.25
CA LYS A 18 -10.88 4.34 -9.80
C LYS A 18 -11.86 3.38 -9.16
N SER A 19 -13.13 3.73 -9.24
CA SER A 19 -14.21 2.93 -8.70
C SER A 19 -15.28 2.80 -9.78
N ASP A 20 -15.68 1.59 -10.05
CA ASP A 20 -16.72 1.27 -11.03
C ASP A 20 -17.83 0.46 -10.36
N GLY A 21 -18.98 0.38 -11.02
CA GLY A 21 -20.07 -0.47 -10.59
C GLY A 21 -21.13 0.25 -9.82
N SER A 22 -22.05 -0.53 -9.26
CA SER A 22 -23.21 -0.03 -8.54
C SER A 22 -23.29 -0.63 -7.15
N VAL A 23 -23.46 0.24 -6.14
CA VAL A 23 -23.66 -0.21 -4.77
C VAL A 23 -24.94 -1.03 -4.63
N LEU A 24 -26.00 -0.59 -5.30
CA LEU A 24 -27.28 -1.30 -5.24
C LEU A 24 -27.22 -2.69 -5.86
N ARG A 25 -26.42 -2.86 -6.91
CA ARG A 25 -26.25 -4.15 -7.58
C ARG A 25 -25.11 -4.96 -6.99
N GLU A 26 -24.42 -4.42 -6.01
CA GLU A 26 -23.27 -5.05 -5.38
C GLU A 26 -22.15 -5.40 -6.38
N THR A 27 -21.99 -4.53 -7.38
CA THR A 27 -20.95 -4.70 -8.41
C THR A 27 -19.83 -3.69 -8.28
N VAL A 28 -19.83 -2.88 -7.22
CA VAL A 28 -18.82 -1.87 -7.04
C VAL A 28 -17.44 -2.50 -6.90
N GLN A 29 -16.48 -1.93 -7.62
CA GLN A 29 -15.08 -2.36 -7.58
C GLN A 29 -14.15 -1.17 -7.55
N ALA A 30 -13.21 -1.18 -6.63
CA ALA A 30 -12.12 -0.22 -6.62
C ALA A 30 -10.93 -0.84 -7.32
N VAL A 31 -10.30 -0.08 -8.21
CA VAL A 31 -9.15 -0.56 -8.97
C VAL A 31 -7.98 0.39 -8.73
N GLY A 32 -6.82 -0.17 -8.37
CA GLY A 32 -5.60 0.59 -8.28
C GLY A 32 -5.05 0.86 -9.66
N LEU A 33 -4.80 2.14 -9.98
CA LEU A 33 -4.24 2.54 -11.26
C LEU A 33 -2.73 2.70 -11.21
N GLY A 34 -2.19 2.91 -10.02
CA GLY A 34 -0.77 3.01 -9.84
C GLY A 34 -0.39 3.83 -8.64
N PHE A 35 0.85 3.66 -8.23
CA PHE A 35 1.46 4.41 -7.14
C PHE A 35 2.73 5.04 -7.65
N GLU A 36 3.00 6.25 -7.18
CA GLU A 36 4.23 6.95 -7.50
C GLU A 36 4.83 7.44 -6.19
N THR A 37 6.10 7.18 -5.99
CA THR A 37 6.81 7.69 -4.83
C THR A 37 7.97 8.56 -5.29
N ARG A 38 8.19 9.64 -4.55
CA ARG A 38 9.35 10.51 -4.79
C ARG A 38 10.01 10.78 -3.46
N CYS A 39 11.28 10.46 -3.38
CA CYS A 39 12.08 10.67 -2.19
C CYS A 39 13.14 11.74 -2.50
N GLU A 40 13.11 12.84 -1.75
CA GLU A 40 14.08 13.91 -1.88
C GLU A 40 14.98 13.91 -0.64
N LEU A 41 16.28 13.79 -0.86
CA LEU A 41 17.25 13.72 0.22
C LEU A 41 18.29 14.83 0.07
N GLU A 42 18.73 15.36 1.20
CA GLU A 42 19.84 16.30 1.25
C GLU A 42 20.89 15.77 2.20
N SER A 43 22.12 15.67 1.73
CA SER A 43 23.22 15.12 2.52
C SER A 43 24.54 15.60 1.94
N THR A 44 25.56 15.74 2.79
CA THR A 44 26.92 16.02 2.35
C THR A 44 27.72 14.73 2.15
N GLU A 45 27.10 13.58 2.40
CA GLU A 45 27.75 12.29 2.21
C GLU A 45 27.87 11.94 0.73
N ALA A 46 28.74 10.97 0.43
CA ALA A 46 28.90 10.50 -0.94
C ALA A 46 27.60 9.88 -1.45
N VAL A 47 27.33 10.04 -2.74
CA VAL A 47 26.08 9.57 -3.34
C VAL A 47 25.90 8.05 -3.18
N GLU A 48 27.00 7.29 -3.17
CA GLU A 48 26.96 5.84 -2.99
C GLU A 48 26.43 5.45 -1.62
N LYS A 49 26.78 6.23 -0.59
CA LYS A 49 26.29 6.00 0.77
C LYS A 49 24.82 6.34 0.90
N VAL A 50 24.42 7.45 0.29
CA VAL A 50 23.02 7.88 0.30
C VAL A 50 22.15 6.87 -0.47
N ALA A 51 22.66 6.39 -1.60
CA ALA A 51 21.95 5.38 -2.38
C ALA A 51 21.74 4.08 -1.60
N ALA A 52 22.73 3.68 -0.82
CA ALA A 52 22.60 2.48 0.02
C ALA A 52 21.52 2.66 1.09
N VAL A 53 21.45 3.84 1.70
CA VAL A 53 20.40 4.15 2.69
C VAL A 53 19.04 4.09 2.04
N ALA A 54 18.89 4.69 0.85
CA ALA A 54 17.61 4.70 0.13
C ALA A 54 17.16 3.27 -0.23
N ARG A 55 18.09 2.43 -0.71
CA ARG A 55 17.75 1.04 -1.03
C ARG A 55 17.31 0.27 0.20
N ASN A 56 17.99 0.45 1.32
CA ASN A 56 17.64 -0.23 2.57
C ASN A 56 16.26 0.23 3.08
N ALA A 57 15.96 1.52 2.94
CA ALA A 57 14.67 2.05 3.35
C ALA A 57 13.54 1.44 2.53
N GLU A 58 13.71 1.34 1.21
CA GLU A 58 12.70 0.73 0.34
C GLU A 58 12.56 -0.77 0.59
N ASN A 59 13.68 -1.47 0.72
CA ASN A 59 13.65 -2.92 0.95
C ASN A 59 13.07 -3.28 2.30
N GLY A 60 13.22 -2.40 3.29
CA GLY A 60 12.67 -2.63 4.62
C GLY A 60 11.26 -2.07 4.82
N CYS A 61 10.66 -1.48 3.81
CA CYS A 61 9.31 -0.95 3.93
C CYS A 61 8.28 -2.05 3.70
N PHE A 62 7.58 -2.45 4.76
CA PHE A 62 6.60 -3.55 4.68
C PHE A 62 5.46 -3.25 3.71
N VAL A 63 4.96 -2.03 3.72
CA VAL A 63 3.84 -1.64 2.86
C VAL A 63 4.26 -1.65 1.39
N LEU A 64 5.38 -1.02 1.07
CA LEU A 64 5.88 -0.97 -0.31
C LEU A 64 6.15 -2.37 -0.84
N GLN A 65 6.82 -3.21 -0.06
CA GLN A 65 7.15 -4.56 -0.48
C GLN A 65 5.88 -5.42 -0.67
N SER A 66 4.85 -5.18 0.14
CA SER A 66 3.57 -5.90 -0.01
C SER A 66 2.82 -5.48 -1.27
N ILE A 67 2.99 -4.25 -1.73
CA ILE A 67 2.40 -3.79 -2.99
C ILE A 67 3.16 -4.36 -4.18
N LEU A 68 4.49 -4.34 -4.11
CA LEU A 68 5.33 -4.87 -5.19
C LEU A 68 5.23 -6.39 -5.31
N ASN A 69 5.05 -7.06 -4.18
CA ASN A 69 4.95 -8.51 -4.09
C ASN A 69 3.69 -8.86 -3.30
N PRO A 70 2.51 -8.82 -3.94
CA PRO A 70 1.24 -9.01 -3.24
C PRO A 70 1.19 -10.31 -2.46
N VAL A 71 0.60 -10.23 -1.28
CA VAL A 71 0.46 -11.37 -0.37
C VAL A 71 -1.01 -11.64 -0.11
N PRO A 72 -1.36 -12.88 0.33
CA PRO A 72 -2.74 -13.19 0.66
C PRO A 72 -3.26 -12.30 1.79
N VAL A 73 -4.53 -11.93 1.69
CA VAL A 73 -5.21 -11.15 2.71
C VAL A 73 -6.31 -12.01 3.32
N GLU A 74 -6.22 -12.24 4.63
CA GLU A 74 -7.24 -12.95 5.36
C GLU A 74 -8.20 -11.92 5.95
N ARG A 75 -9.50 -12.10 5.66
CA ARG A 75 -10.53 -11.17 6.09
C ARG A 75 -11.58 -11.90 6.90
N LYS A 76 -11.97 -11.31 8.02
CA LYS A 76 -12.97 -11.91 8.91
C LYS A 76 -14.05 -10.88 9.22
N PHE A 77 -15.26 -11.31 9.23
CA PHE A 77 -16.43 -10.48 9.55
C PHE A 77 -17.20 -11.10 10.69
N THR A 78 -17.64 -10.28 11.61
CA THR A 78 -18.50 -10.74 12.72
C THR A 78 -19.71 -9.81 12.82
N LEU A 79 -20.84 -10.40 13.19
CA LEU A 79 -22.04 -9.65 13.49
C LEU A 79 -22.51 -10.08 14.88
N ASN A 80 -22.54 -9.14 15.80
CA ASN A 80 -22.94 -9.42 17.20
C ASN A 80 -22.13 -10.55 17.81
N GLY A 81 -20.84 -10.61 17.48
CA GLY A 81 -19.93 -11.63 18.02
C GLY A 81 -19.89 -12.95 17.28
N ALA A 82 -20.71 -13.14 16.27
CA ALA A 82 -20.74 -14.37 15.48
C ALA A 82 -20.09 -14.15 14.11
N GLU A 83 -19.25 -15.07 13.70
CA GLU A 83 -18.61 -14.97 12.38
C GLU A 83 -19.61 -15.24 11.27
N PHE A 84 -19.48 -14.52 10.18
CA PHE A 84 -20.27 -14.75 8.98
C PHE A 84 -19.47 -14.42 7.72
N ASP A 85 -19.86 -14.99 6.62
CA ASP A 85 -19.23 -14.74 5.31
C ASP A 85 -20.19 -13.94 4.46
N PRO A 86 -19.91 -12.65 4.20
CA PRO A 86 -20.79 -11.81 3.38
C PRO A 86 -21.02 -12.35 1.98
N GLU A 87 -20.06 -13.08 1.42
CA GLU A 87 -20.18 -13.63 0.07
C GLU A 87 -21.20 -14.76 0.00
N LYS A 88 -21.33 -15.54 1.08
CA LYS A 88 -22.27 -16.67 1.13
C LYS A 88 -23.70 -16.22 1.46
N LEU A 89 -23.86 -14.99 1.93
CA LEU A 89 -25.15 -14.48 2.41
C LEU A 89 -25.70 -13.38 1.53
N ARG A 90 -25.40 -13.42 0.24
CA ARG A 90 -25.91 -12.43 -0.71
C ARG A 90 -27.42 -12.57 -0.89
N ALA A 91 -28.11 -11.42 -0.91
CA ALA A 91 -29.52 -11.41 -1.24
C ALA A 91 -29.71 -11.84 -2.69
N PRO A 92 -30.85 -12.49 -3.03
CA PRO A 92 -31.15 -12.85 -4.41
C PRO A 92 -31.15 -11.62 -5.31
N LYS A 93 -30.58 -11.75 -6.49
CA LYS A 93 -30.59 -10.67 -7.47
C LYS A 93 -31.99 -10.50 -8.02
N ARG A 94 -32.38 -9.26 -8.16
CA ARG A 94 -33.68 -8.89 -8.75
C ARG A 94 -33.50 -8.55 -10.22
#